data_a96b3e21103355b3bd9595367dfa1041
#
_entry.id   a96b3e21103355b3bd9595367dfa1041
#
_cell.length_a   1.000
_cell.length_b   1.000
_cell.length_c   1.000
_cell.angle_alpha   90.00
_cell.angle_beta   90.00
_cell.angle_gamma   90.00
#
_symmetry.space_group_name_H-M   'P 1'
#
loop_
_entity.id
_entity.type
_entity.pdbx_description
1 polymer ?
#
loop_
_entity_poly.entity_id
_entity_poly.type
_entity_poly.pdbx_seq_one_letter_code
_entity_poly.pdbx_strand_id
1 'polypeptide(L)'
;MTNPLDESAVPLILDEPKHGRVGGDIDDDPLHIRSSCRNRSHNGRTELIYDITPITFNQLDLLSAGHPQGGFQQTGHMAHLAEPDVDAMDLIGVTRNGVLSAGCLIAWTRGRLGPEGSIWLGPLCALDDPKLLEHMTRGIRLAARRRHAVSVTCWPNIEYQRHDAVGNPIGVPDTMILDAYRSCGWRHQGFDTGYGKVVNRWNWIRTFDGIKDERTLLASYKPRTRWSVNRARTSGVRVRELGADELGTFVDIERKTAGRRGFTARDEDYYRRFKETFGSRARFMLAEIHANELLAGLTAEHDRLADQLDSLKTRYEAHATTRLKRQIDDTARNLTALEHRLNEARALASRGSVIPAACALFVEHRREIVYLTAGALPEYRSYQAPALLVHEGMLRLCVNRSRMPRFNMYGITGVFNDPDDEGRGVLEFKQGFNGHVEELVGAFILPTSTIRYKLSEAAHTIKLLKEAGR
;
A
#
# COMPACT_ATOMS: atom_id res chain seq x y z
N MET A 1 13.57 25.88 -7.34
CA MET A 1 12.39 25.22 -7.96
C MET A 1 12.55 23.73 -7.74
N THR A 2 12.02 23.23 -6.65
CA THR A 2 12.00 21.80 -6.29
C THR A 2 11.01 21.07 -7.19
N ASN A 3 11.48 20.05 -7.86
CA ASN A 3 10.71 19.27 -8.83
C ASN A 3 9.87 18.20 -8.07
N PRO A 4 8.53 18.07 -8.26
CA PRO A 4 7.62 17.26 -7.44
C PRO A 4 7.62 15.75 -7.73
N LEU A 5 8.70 15.17 -8.26
CA LEU A 5 8.78 13.74 -8.62
C LEU A 5 9.57 12.89 -7.61
N ASP A 6 9.50 13.22 -6.34
CA ASP A 6 10.17 12.44 -5.32
C ASP A 6 9.17 11.48 -4.65
N GLU A 7 9.06 10.28 -5.21
CA GLU A 7 8.07 9.26 -4.89
C GLU A 7 8.60 8.28 -3.87
N SER A 8 7.80 7.99 -2.86
CA SER A 8 8.23 7.11 -1.80
C SER A 8 7.15 6.24 -1.21
N ALA A 9 7.60 5.13 -0.76
CA ALA A 9 6.89 4.16 0.03
C ALA A 9 6.48 4.71 1.40
N VAL A 10 5.29 4.34 1.84
CA VAL A 10 4.81 4.50 3.21
C VAL A 10 5.01 3.18 3.93
N PRO A 11 5.70 3.14 5.07
CA PRO A 11 5.99 1.90 5.77
C PRO A 11 4.74 1.34 6.47
N LEU A 12 4.55 0.02 6.41
CA LEU A 12 3.89 -0.74 7.45
C LEU A 12 4.87 -0.77 8.64
N ILE A 13 4.76 0.18 9.54
CA ILE A 13 5.57 0.18 10.75
C ILE A 13 4.90 -0.74 11.76
N LEU A 14 5.42 -1.95 11.89
CA LEU A 14 5.37 -2.66 13.14
C LEU A 14 6.55 -2.11 13.94
N ASP A 15 6.29 -1.43 15.08
CA ASP A 15 7.35 -0.99 15.99
C ASP A 15 8.24 -2.20 16.33
N GLU A 16 9.57 -2.03 16.24
CA GLU A 16 10.53 -3.10 16.51
C GLU A 16 10.34 -3.71 17.91
N PRO A 17 10.14 -5.02 18.03
CA PRO A 17 10.37 -5.70 19.29
C PRO A 17 11.87 -5.96 19.44
N LYS A 18 12.42 -5.55 20.57
CA LYS A 18 13.79 -5.90 20.97
C LYS A 18 13.92 -7.43 21.08
N HIS A 19 14.91 -7.98 20.39
CA HIS A 19 15.24 -9.39 20.35
C HIS A 19 15.19 -10.10 21.72
N GLY A 20 14.42 -11.19 21.76
CA GLY A 20 14.46 -12.19 22.82
C GLY A 20 13.87 -13.49 22.29
N ARG A 21 14.75 -14.43 21.90
CA ARG A 21 14.38 -15.80 21.55
C ARG A 21 13.85 -16.52 22.78
N VAL A 22 12.66 -17.09 22.71
CA VAL A 22 12.30 -18.32 23.44
C VAL A 22 11.30 -19.09 22.59
N GLY A 23 11.66 -20.31 22.21
CA GLY A 23 10.74 -21.28 21.62
C GLY A 23 9.76 -21.77 22.69
N GLY A 24 8.51 -21.89 22.35
CA GLY A 24 7.47 -22.49 23.17
C GLY A 24 6.50 -23.23 22.28
N ASP A 25 6.32 -24.50 22.60
CA ASP A 25 5.42 -25.45 21.94
C ASP A 25 3.99 -24.92 21.83
N ILE A 26 3.39 -25.12 20.67
CA ILE A 26 1.97 -24.83 20.41
C ILE A 26 1.15 -25.96 21.01
N ASP A 27 0.54 -25.72 22.17
CA ASP A 27 -0.48 -26.60 22.72
C ASP A 27 -1.77 -26.47 21.89
N ASP A 28 -2.06 -27.51 21.12
CA ASP A 28 -3.35 -27.75 20.44
C ASP A 28 -4.40 -28.19 21.48
N ASP A 29 -5.11 -27.22 22.07
CA ASP A 29 -6.32 -27.52 22.84
C ASP A 29 -7.58 -26.92 22.17
N PRO A 30 -8.51 -27.76 21.69
CA PRO A 30 -9.67 -27.29 20.93
C PRO A 30 -10.71 -26.64 21.83
N LEU A 31 -10.90 -25.35 21.61
CA LEU A 31 -11.89 -24.52 22.31
C LEU A 31 -13.33 -24.88 21.91
N HIS A 32 -13.94 -25.77 22.61
CA HIS A 32 -15.40 -25.92 22.63
C HIS A 32 -16.02 -25.05 23.73
N ILE A 33 -16.42 -23.82 23.37
CA ILE A 33 -17.33 -23.05 24.23
C ILE A 33 -18.70 -23.10 23.59
N ARG A 34 -19.51 -24.07 24.01
CA ARG A 34 -20.95 -24.04 23.78
C ARG A 34 -21.56 -23.15 24.84
N SER A 35 -21.84 -21.89 24.54
CA SER A 35 -22.83 -21.13 25.29
C SER A 35 -24.18 -21.22 24.56
N SER A 36 -24.85 -22.36 24.74
CA SER A 36 -26.24 -22.50 24.28
C SER A 36 -27.16 -21.73 25.23
N CYS A 37 -27.47 -20.50 24.93
CA CYS A 37 -28.68 -19.87 25.44
C CYS A 37 -29.86 -20.39 24.59
N ARG A 38 -30.51 -21.49 25.03
CA ARG A 38 -31.83 -21.87 24.53
C ARG A 38 -32.82 -20.88 25.08
N ASN A 39 -33.28 -19.92 24.31
CA ASN A 39 -34.49 -19.17 24.57
C ASN A 39 -35.62 -19.72 23.71
N ARG A 40 -36.72 -20.04 24.38
CA ARG A 40 -37.96 -20.56 23.76
C ARG A 40 -38.64 -19.45 22.98
N SER A 41 -39.09 -19.78 21.76
CA SER A 41 -39.84 -18.93 20.86
C SER A 41 -41.16 -18.44 21.49
N HIS A 42 -41.34 -17.13 21.56
CA HIS A 42 -42.65 -16.51 21.58
C HIS A 42 -42.69 -15.48 20.45
N ASN A 43 -43.69 -15.59 19.60
CA ASN A 43 -43.99 -14.74 18.43
C ASN A 43 -43.05 -14.90 17.22
N GLY A 44 -43.32 -15.86 16.36
CA GLY A 44 -43.16 -15.85 14.87
C GLY A 44 -41.92 -15.22 14.20
N ARG A 45 -40.95 -14.68 14.94
CA ARG A 45 -39.66 -14.19 14.45
C ARG A 45 -38.61 -15.24 14.74
N THR A 46 -38.01 -15.79 13.70
CA THR A 46 -36.85 -16.67 13.83
C THR A 46 -35.74 -15.87 14.51
N GLU A 47 -35.44 -16.19 15.77
CA GLU A 47 -34.39 -15.54 16.52
C GLU A 47 -33.05 -15.95 15.93
N LEU A 48 -32.22 -14.95 15.51
CA LEU A 48 -30.90 -15.21 14.98
C LEU A 48 -29.97 -15.69 16.09
N ILE A 49 -29.28 -16.80 15.84
CA ILE A 49 -28.35 -17.43 16.79
C ILE A 49 -26.94 -16.98 16.41
N TYR A 50 -26.18 -16.45 17.37
CA TYR A 50 -24.80 -16.03 17.22
C TYR A 50 -23.90 -16.82 18.14
N ASP A 51 -22.89 -17.49 17.58
CA ASP A 51 -21.90 -18.25 18.35
C ASP A 51 -20.48 -17.70 18.07
N ILE A 52 -19.70 -17.54 19.15
CA ILE A 52 -18.28 -17.16 19.07
C ILE A 52 -17.49 -18.45 18.99
N THR A 53 -16.60 -18.54 17.98
CA THR A 53 -15.81 -19.75 17.72
C THR A 53 -14.40 -19.39 17.31
N PRO A 54 -13.39 -20.21 17.64
CA PRO A 54 -12.11 -20.14 16.97
C PRO A 54 -12.28 -20.52 15.50
N ILE A 55 -11.51 -19.88 14.62
CA ILE A 55 -11.53 -20.16 13.19
C ILE A 55 -10.13 -20.50 12.68
N THR A 56 -10.07 -21.24 11.59
CA THR A 56 -8.82 -21.60 10.93
C THR A 56 -8.34 -20.47 10.00
N PHE A 57 -7.08 -20.51 9.59
CA PHE A 57 -6.52 -19.60 8.57
C PHE A 57 -7.35 -19.64 7.27
N ASN A 58 -7.73 -20.83 6.80
CA ASN A 58 -8.55 -20.98 5.60
C ASN A 58 -9.94 -20.34 5.74
N GLN A 59 -10.55 -20.44 6.91
CA GLN A 59 -11.85 -19.79 7.17
C GLN A 59 -11.71 -18.26 7.18
N LEU A 60 -10.61 -17.74 7.76
CA LEU A 60 -10.33 -16.31 7.72
C LEU A 60 -10.08 -15.84 6.29
N ASP A 61 -9.31 -16.57 5.49
CA ASP A 61 -9.03 -16.25 4.08
C ASP A 61 -10.30 -16.21 3.24
N LEU A 62 -11.20 -17.17 3.42
CA LEU A 62 -12.48 -17.21 2.72
C LEU A 62 -13.38 -16.03 3.13
N LEU A 63 -13.44 -15.76 4.44
CA LEU A 63 -14.19 -14.62 4.96
C LEU A 63 -13.62 -13.30 4.39
N SER A 64 -12.31 -13.09 4.48
CA SER A 64 -11.64 -11.89 3.99
C SER A 64 -11.88 -11.68 2.49
N ALA A 65 -11.77 -12.75 1.70
CA ALA A 65 -11.99 -12.69 0.26
C ALA A 65 -13.42 -12.27 -0.13
N GLY A 66 -14.41 -12.61 0.68
CA GLY A 66 -15.83 -12.31 0.43
C GLY A 66 -16.35 -11.06 1.14
N HIS A 67 -15.67 -10.58 2.19
CA HIS A 67 -16.17 -9.49 3.03
C HIS A 67 -15.89 -8.10 2.42
N PRO A 68 -16.82 -7.14 2.48
CA PRO A 68 -16.59 -5.77 1.99
C PRO A 68 -15.36 -5.07 2.57
N GLN A 69 -15.03 -5.35 3.81
CA GLN A 69 -13.87 -4.80 4.53
C GLN A 69 -12.61 -5.67 4.37
N GLY A 70 -12.68 -6.76 3.58
CA GLY A 70 -11.57 -7.69 3.42
C GLY A 70 -10.34 -7.05 2.81
N GLY A 71 -9.16 -7.43 3.31
CA GLY A 71 -7.85 -7.01 2.86
C GLY A 71 -6.79 -8.05 3.22
N PHE A 72 -5.60 -7.95 2.64
CA PHE A 72 -4.54 -8.94 2.87
C PHE A 72 -4.09 -9.01 4.34
N GLN A 73 -4.31 -7.92 5.12
CA GLN A 73 -3.94 -7.85 6.53
C GLN A 73 -4.79 -8.77 7.43
N GLN A 74 -5.99 -9.13 6.98
CA GLN A 74 -6.88 -10.06 7.67
C GLN A 74 -6.92 -11.40 6.90
N THR A 75 -5.76 -12.06 6.79
CA THR A 75 -5.57 -13.35 6.12
C THR A 75 -4.64 -14.26 6.89
N GLY A 76 -4.69 -15.56 6.64
CA GLY A 76 -3.73 -16.54 7.14
C GLY A 76 -2.31 -16.26 6.64
N HIS A 77 -2.15 -15.74 5.42
CA HIS A 77 -0.84 -15.32 4.90
C HIS A 77 -0.22 -14.22 5.76
N MET A 78 -1.02 -13.22 6.17
CA MET A 78 -0.53 -12.16 7.07
C MET A 78 -0.20 -12.69 8.45
N ALA A 79 -0.98 -13.66 8.95
CA ALA A 79 -0.67 -14.32 10.22
C ALA A 79 0.71 -15.00 10.17
N HIS A 80 0.98 -15.82 9.15
CA HIS A 80 2.28 -16.46 8.99
C HIS A 80 3.44 -15.46 8.81
N LEU A 81 3.21 -14.38 8.07
CA LEU A 81 4.23 -13.34 7.90
C LEU A 81 4.56 -12.66 9.24
N ALA A 82 3.54 -12.39 10.06
CA ALA A 82 3.69 -11.67 11.32
C ALA A 82 4.21 -12.54 12.47
N GLU A 83 4.14 -13.87 12.35
CA GLU A 83 4.47 -14.81 13.41
C GLU A 83 5.81 -14.55 14.10
N PRO A 84 6.93 -14.26 13.40
CA PRO A 84 8.21 -13.97 14.06
C PRO A 84 8.27 -12.64 14.82
N ASP A 85 7.33 -11.72 14.50
CA ASP A 85 7.33 -10.34 14.98
C ASP A 85 6.33 -10.11 16.13
N VAL A 86 5.58 -11.15 16.55
CA VAL A 86 4.54 -11.08 17.59
C VAL A 86 4.71 -12.21 18.62
N ASP A 87 4.26 -11.97 19.85
CA ASP A 87 4.36 -13.00 20.91
C ASP A 87 3.33 -14.12 20.76
N ALA A 88 2.18 -13.83 20.17
CA ALA A 88 1.11 -14.79 19.92
C ALA A 88 0.05 -14.22 18.95
N MET A 89 -0.82 -15.11 18.46
CA MET A 89 -1.98 -14.74 17.64
C MET A 89 -3.22 -15.49 18.07
N ASP A 90 -4.39 -14.88 17.87
CA ASP A 90 -5.69 -15.53 18.00
C ASP A 90 -6.54 -15.25 16.76
N LEU A 91 -7.26 -16.28 16.31
CA LEU A 91 -8.21 -16.22 15.22
C LEU A 91 -9.61 -16.42 15.81
N ILE A 92 -10.46 -15.41 15.70
CA ILE A 92 -11.81 -15.41 16.28
C ILE A 92 -12.82 -15.22 15.17
N GLY A 93 -13.88 -16.03 15.18
CA GLY A 93 -15.04 -15.89 14.33
C GLY A 93 -16.34 -15.75 15.10
N VAL A 94 -17.33 -15.19 14.44
CA VAL A 94 -18.73 -15.21 14.87
C VAL A 94 -19.57 -15.82 13.76
N THR A 95 -20.30 -16.89 14.09
CA THR A 95 -21.29 -17.45 13.17
C THR A 95 -22.67 -16.84 13.45
N ARG A 96 -23.45 -16.68 12.40
CA ARG A 96 -24.86 -16.32 12.44
C ARG A 96 -25.66 -17.48 11.82
N ASN A 97 -26.48 -18.15 12.63
CA ASN A 97 -27.18 -19.37 12.25
C ASN A 97 -26.23 -20.45 11.67
N GLY A 98 -25.08 -20.63 12.29
CA GLY A 98 -24.05 -21.58 11.86
C GLY A 98 -23.17 -21.16 10.68
N VAL A 99 -23.42 -19.99 10.06
CA VAL A 99 -22.62 -19.46 8.96
C VAL A 99 -21.64 -18.43 9.49
N LEU A 100 -20.33 -18.57 9.20
CA LEU A 100 -19.30 -17.61 9.58
C LEU A 100 -19.59 -16.25 8.93
N SER A 101 -19.87 -15.24 9.75
CA SER A 101 -20.33 -13.91 9.33
C SER A 101 -19.43 -12.77 9.76
N ALA A 102 -18.59 -12.98 10.78
CA ALA A 102 -17.55 -12.03 11.17
C ALA A 102 -16.31 -12.78 11.66
N GLY A 103 -15.16 -12.11 11.63
CA GLY A 103 -13.92 -12.69 12.16
C GLY A 103 -12.76 -11.72 12.17
N CYS A 104 -11.70 -12.07 12.91
CA CYS A 104 -10.47 -11.32 12.91
C CYS A 104 -9.25 -12.16 13.30
N LEU A 105 -8.10 -11.69 12.82
CA LEU A 105 -6.78 -12.00 13.34
C LEU A 105 -6.43 -10.96 14.40
N ILE A 106 -6.03 -11.38 15.59
CA ILE A 106 -5.49 -10.55 16.65
C ILE A 106 -4.03 -10.91 16.84
N ALA A 107 -3.13 -9.97 16.64
CA ALA A 107 -1.72 -10.10 16.96
C ALA A 107 -1.45 -9.55 18.38
N TRP A 108 -0.73 -10.30 19.20
CA TRP A 108 -0.41 -9.94 20.58
C TRP A 108 1.06 -9.60 20.70
N THR A 109 1.36 -8.48 21.32
CA THR A 109 2.73 -8.04 21.63
C THR A 109 2.83 -7.67 23.11
N ARG A 110 4.03 -7.83 23.69
CA ARG A 110 4.27 -7.53 25.09
C ARG A 110 4.40 -6.03 25.30
N GLY A 111 3.40 -5.43 25.93
CA GLY A 111 3.46 -4.07 26.45
C GLY A 111 4.07 -4.00 27.85
N ARG A 112 4.26 -2.77 28.35
CA ARG A 112 4.89 -2.53 29.69
C ARG A 112 4.07 -3.07 30.85
N LEU A 113 2.74 -3.08 30.75
CA LEU A 113 1.80 -3.46 31.81
C LEU A 113 1.05 -4.78 31.52
N GLY A 114 1.42 -5.44 30.46
CA GLY A 114 0.86 -6.72 29.99
C GLY A 114 0.71 -6.74 28.49
N PRO A 115 0.24 -7.86 27.91
CA PRO A 115 0.04 -7.97 26.47
C PRO A 115 -0.96 -6.94 25.94
N GLU A 116 -0.71 -6.49 24.72
CA GLU A 116 -1.58 -5.59 23.95
C GLU A 116 -1.92 -6.25 22.63
N GLY A 117 -3.20 -6.21 22.24
CA GLY A 117 -3.70 -6.80 20.99
C GLY A 117 -3.82 -5.77 19.88
N SER A 118 -3.48 -6.16 18.66
CA SER A 118 -3.64 -5.36 17.45
C SER A 118 -4.45 -6.10 16.39
N ILE A 119 -5.44 -5.43 15.79
CA ILE A 119 -6.28 -5.95 14.72
C ILE A 119 -6.13 -5.00 13.51
N TRP A 120 -5.26 -5.36 12.57
CA TRP A 120 -4.93 -4.54 11.42
C TRP A 120 -6.00 -4.64 10.34
N LEU A 121 -6.58 -3.52 9.92
CA LEU A 121 -7.66 -3.41 8.92
C LEU A 121 -8.82 -4.41 9.17
N GLY A 122 -9.17 -4.53 10.45
CA GLY A 122 -10.25 -5.38 10.96
C GLY A 122 -10.85 -4.83 12.26
N PRO A 123 -11.78 -5.56 12.87
CA PRO A 123 -12.31 -6.88 12.50
C PRO A 123 -13.15 -6.85 11.22
N LEU A 124 -13.25 -7.98 10.51
CA LEU A 124 -14.17 -8.17 9.41
C LEU A 124 -15.57 -8.38 9.98
N CYS A 125 -16.36 -7.32 10.02
CA CYS A 125 -17.67 -7.34 10.67
C CYS A 125 -18.61 -6.33 10.00
N ALA A 126 -19.70 -6.81 9.43
CA ALA A 126 -20.71 -5.93 8.84
C ALA A 126 -21.44 -5.14 9.95
N LEU A 127 -21.66 -3.84 9.71
CA LEU A 127 -22.26 -2.94 10.69
C LEU A 127 -23.79 -2.80 10.55
N ASP A 128 -24.38 -3.37 9.52
CA ASP A 128 -25.84 -3.46 9.32
C ASP A 128 -26.51 -4.46 10.31
N ASP A 129 -25.69 -5.28 11.00
CA ASP A 129 -26.11 -6.17 12.05
C ASP A 129 -25.40 -5.80 13.38
N PRO A 130 -26.01 -4.96 14.23
CA PRO A 130 -25.38 -4.51 15.49
C PRO A 130 -25.05 -5.65 16.46
N LYS A 131 -25.84 -6.73 16.45
CA LYS A 131 -25.58 -7.92 17.29
C LYS A 131 -24.31 -8.65 16.85
N LEU A 132 -24.00 -8.61 15.57
CA LEU A 132 -22.77 -9.23 15.05
C LEU A 132 -21.52 -8.54 15.61
N LEU A 133 -21.48 -7.19 15.62
CA LEU A 133 -20.38 -6.42 16.22
C LEU A 133 -20.29 -6.62 17.74
N GLU A 134 -21.44 -6.71 18.42
CA GLU A 134 -21.50 -7.01 19.86
C GLU A 134 -20.85 -8.38 20.17
N HIS A 135 -21.22 -9.44 19.43
CA HIS A 135 -20.65 -10.78 19.61
C HIS A 135 -19.18 -10.83 19.23
N MET A 136 -18.77 -10.14 18.15
CA MET A 136 -17.37 -10.02 17.75
C MET A 136 -16.55 -9.35 18.86
N THR A 137 -17.03 -8.22 19.40
CA THR A 137 -16.39 -7.52 20.52
C THR A 137 -16.31 -8.41 21.78
N ARG A 138 -17.36 -9.19 22.06
CA ARG A 138 -17.35 -10.16 23.17
C ARG A 138 -16.28 -11.24 22.97
N GLY A 139 -16.13 -11.77 21.75
CA GLY A 139 -15.09 -12.73 21.39
C GLY A 139 -13.68 -12.16 21.60
N ILE A 140 -13.45 -10.93 21.14
CA ILE A 140 -12.18 -10.22 21.33
C ILE A 140 -11.89 -10.01 22.82
N ARG A 141 -12.90 -9.62 23.63
CA ARG A 141 -12.74 -9.49 25.10
C ARG A 141 -12.39 -10.81 25.78
N LEU A 142 -12.97 -11.92 25.32
CA LEU A 142 -12.67 -13.25 25.87
C LEU A 142 -11.22 -13.66 25.57
N ALA A 143 -10.74 -13.45 24.35
CA ALA A 143 -9.34 -13.70 24.00
C ALA A 143 -8.38 -12.81 24.82
N ALA A 144 -8.67 -11.51 24.91
CA ALA A 144 -7.87 -10.57 25.68
C ALA A 144 -7.78 -10.95 27.18
N ARG A 145 -8.90 -11.42 27.77
CA ARG A 145 -8.91 -11.89 29.17
C ARG A 145 -8.04 -13.12 29.38
N ARG A 146 -8.08 -14.10 28.47
CA ARG A 146 -7.24 -15.30 28.54
C ARG A 146 -5.75 -14.97 28.52
N ARG A 147 -5.39 -13.96 27.75
CA ARG A 147 -4.00 -13.48 27.64
C ARG A 147 -3.63 -12.45 28.71
N HIS A 148 -4.54 -12.14 29.64
CA HIS A 148 -4.34 -11.07 30.61
C HIS A 148 -3.94 -9.73 29.96
N ALA A 149 -4.47 -9.46 28.76
CA ALA A 149 -4.14 -8.26 28.01
C ALA A 149 -4.65 -6.98 28.67
N VAL A 150 -3.97 -5.87 28.40
CA VAL A 150 -4.34 -4.53 28.90
C VAL A 150 -5.42 -3.93 28.04
N SER A 151 -5.27 -4.05 26.72
CA SER A 151 -6.19 -3.50 25.71
C SER A 151 -6.07 -4.24 24.39
N VAL A 152 -7.03 -3.97 23.50
CA VAL A 152 -6.95 -4.34 22.09
C VAL A 152 -7.22 -3.09 21.27
N THR A 153 -6.36 -2.80 20.31
CA THR A 153 -6.54 -1.73 19.34
C THR A 153 -6.94 -2.32 17.99
N CYS A 154 -7.95 -1.75 17.34
CA CYS A 154 -8.31 -2.12 15.99
C CYS A 154 -8.35 -0.90 15.06
N TRP A 155 -8.05 -1.14 13.80
CA TRP A 155 -8.17 -0.17 12.71
C TRP A 155 -9.13 -0.75 11.68
N PRO A 156 -10.45 -0.51 11.77
CA PRO A 156 -11.41 -1.07 10.83
C PRO A 156 -11.16 -0.59 9.42
N ASN A 157 -11.22 -1.50 8.43
CA ASN A 157 -11.14 -1.16 7.01
C ASN A 157 -12.50 -0.64 6.52
N ILE A 158 -12.90 0.50 7.06
CA ILE A 158 -14.19 1.13 6.80
C ILE A 158 -13.97 2.59 6.42
N GLU A 159 -14.47 2.98 5.24
CA GLU A 159 -14.47 4.37 4.79
C GLU A 159 -15.35 5.20 5.71
N TYR A 160 -14.76 6.23 6.33
CA TYR A 160 -15.48 7.24 7.11
C TYR A 160 -15.95 8.37 6.22
N GLN A 161 -15.08 8.83 5.33
CA GLN A 161 -15.36 9.91 4.39
C GLN A 161 -14.60 9.68 3.09
N ARG A 162 -15.26 9.93 1.97
CA ARG A 162 -14.61 10.00 0.67
C ARG A 162 -14.26 11.42 0.31
N HIS A 163 -13.13 11.59 -0.38
CA HIS A 163 -12.69 12.88 -0.90
C HIS A 163 -12.33 12.76 -2.38
N ASP A 164 -12.44 13.86 -3.10
CA ASP A 164 -11.94 13.95 -4.48
C ASP A 164 -10.39 13.99 -4.51
N ALA A 165 -9.85 14.08 -5.71
CA ALA A 165 -8.40 14.09 -5.92
C ALA A 165 -7.67 15.31 -5.33
N VAL A 166 -8.36 16.34 -4.92
CA VAL A 166 -7.79 17.57 -4.33
C VAL A 166 -8.19 17.75 -2.85
N GLY A 167 -8.86 16.73 -2.27
CA GLY A 167 -9.19 16.70 -0.85
C GLY A 167 -10.55 17.26 -0.47
N ASN A 168 -11.39 17.64 -1.44
CA ASN A 168 -12.75 18.06 -1.12
C ASN A 168 -13.60 16.85 -0.74
N PRO A 169 -14.38 16.91 0.36
CA PRO A 169 -15.23 15.80 0.76
C PRO A 169 -16.35 15.52 -0.25
N ILE A 170 -16.61 14.25 -0.49
CA ILE A 170 -17.71 13.75 -1.35
C ILE A 170 -18.73 13.09 -0.44
N GLY A 171 -19.94 13.64 -0.40
CA GLY A 171 -21.00 13.17 0.51
C GLY A 171 -20.81 13.61 1.95
N VAL A 172 -21.40 12.86 2.88
CA VAL A 172 -21.31 13.12 4.32
C VAL A 172 -20.52 12.01 5.01
N PRO A 173 -19.80 12.30 6.12
CA PRO A 173 -19.07 11.27 6.85
C PRO A 173 -20.03 10.28 7.51
N ASP A 174 -19.63 9.00 7.53
CA ASP A 174 -20.41 7.96 8.19
C ASP A 174 -20.13 7.93 9.70
N THR A 175 -20.87 8.76 10.44
CA THR A 175 -20.74 8.85 11.90
C THR A 175 -21.37 7.66 12.63
N MET A 176 -22.24 6.87 11.99
CA MET A 176 -22.87 5.70 12.60
C MET A 176 -21.84 4.62 12.98
N ILE A 177 -20.72 4.56 12.28
CA ILE A 177 -19.60 3.67 12.62
C ILE A 177 -19.09 3.96 14.04
N LEU A 178 -18.92 5.25 14.38
CA LEU A 178 -18.43 5.68 15.71
C LEU A 178 -19.37 5.21 16.82
N ASP A 179 -20.67 5.37 16.61
CA ASP A 179 -21.69 5.03 17.60
C ASP A 179 -21.81 3.50 17.74
N ALA A 180 -21.72 2.74 16.64
CA ALA A 180 -21.71 1.28 16.68
C ALA A 180 -20.55 0.72 17.51
N TYR A 181 -19.33 1.22 17.29
CA TYR A 181 -18.17 0.79 18.08
C TYR A 181 -18.25 1.26 19.53
N ARG A 182 -18.68 2.51 19.79
CA ARG A 182 -18.85 3.06 21.15
C ARG A 182 -19.88 2.27 21.96
N SER A 183 -21.00 1.88 21.37
CA SER A 183 -22.03 1.07 22.05
C SER A 183 -21.50 -0.29 22.52
N CYS A 184 -20.49 -0.84 21.82
CA CYS A 184 -19.79 -2.07 22.21
C CYS A 184 -18.63 -1.83 23.21
N GLY A 185 -18.39 -0.57 23.61
CA GLY A 185 -17.38 -0.19 24.60
C GLY A 185 -15.98 0.09 24.04
N TRP A 186 -15.85 0.26 22.73
CA TRP A 186 -14.64 0.77 22.08
C TRP A 186 -14.54 2.28 22.27
N ARG A 187 -13.31 2.80 22.31
CA ARG A 187 -13.01 4.22 22.41
C ARG A 187 -12.27 4.66 21.14
N HIS A 188 -12.86 5.55 20.38
CA HIS A 188 -12.22 6.13 19.21
C HIS A 188 -11.01 6.99 19.63
N GLN A 189 -9.91 6.89 18.91
CA GLN A 189 -8.64 7.55 19.25
C GLN A 189 -8.50 8.95 18.65
N GLY A 190 -9.54 9.47 18.01
CA GLY A 190 -9.52 10.75 17.30
C GLY A 190 -9.24 10.58 15.82
N PHE A 191 -9.27 11.70 15.13
CA PHE A 191 -8.96 11.82 13.73
C PHE A 191 -7.61 12.50 13.57
N ASP A 192 -6.67 11.82 12.91
CA ASP A 192 -5.32 12.30 12.68
C ASP A 192 -5.06 12.50 11.18
N THR A 193 -4.05 13.30 10.89
CA THR A 193 -3.40 13.44 9.58
C THR A 193 -1.95 12.98 9.70
N GLY A 194 -1.26 12.88 8.57
CA GLY A 194 0.07 12.30 8.52
C GLY A 194 0.03 10.79 8.23
N TYR A 195 1.20 10.21 8.07
CA TYR A 195 1.32 8.77 7.87
C TYR A 195 1.05 8.02 9.16
N GLY A 196 0.17 7.01 9.09
CA GLY A 196 -0.13 6.16 10.25
C GLY A 196 1.04 5.27 10.62
N LYS A 197 1.35 5.17 11.91
CA LYS A 197 2.44 4.30 12.40
C LYS A 197 2.18 2.81 12.16
N VAL A 198 0.92 2.39 12.21
CA VAL A 198 0.51 0.98 12.05
C VAL A 198 -0.35 0.80 10.81
N VAL A 199 -1.37 1.63 10.64
CA VAL A 199 -2.30 1.61 9.50
C VAL A 199 -2.47 3.04 9.01
N ASN A 200 -2.39 3.24 7.70
CA ASN A 200 -2.68 4.54 7.11
C ASN A 200 -4.19 4.80 7.12
N ARG A 201 -4.57 5.92 7.68
CA ARG A 201 -5.96 6.36 7.73
C ARG A 201 -6.42 6.91 6.37
N TRP A 202 -5.54 7.55 5.62
CA TRP A 202 -5.81 8.18 4.34
C TRP A 202 -5.19 7.36 3.21
N ASN A 203 -6.03 6.83 2.30
CA ASN A 203 -5.59 5.97 1.21
C ASN A 203 -5.99 6.53 -0.15
N TRP A 204 -5.07 6.49 -1.11
CA TRP A 204 -5.34 6.86 -2.50
C TRP A 204 -5.84 5.65 -3.28
N ILE A 205 -7.02 5.76 -3.84
CA ILE A 205 -7.70 4.66 -4.53
C ILE A 205 -7.91 5.00 -6.00
N ARG A 206 -7.60 4.03 -6.87
CA ARG A 206 -7.90 4.07 -8.28
C ARG A 206 -8.89 2.96 -8.64
N THR A 207 -10.00 3.30 -9.30
CA THR A 207 -10.94 2.36 -9.91
C THR A 207 -10.76 2.32 -11.43
N PHE A 208 -11.26 1.26 -12.08
CA PHE A 208 -11.03 1.00 -13.50
C PHE A 208 -12.33 1.00 -14.32
N ASP A 209 -13.37 1.72 -13.86
CA ASP A 209 -14.61 1.86 -14.59
C ASP A 209 -14.38 2.49 -15.95
N GLY A 210 -14.82 1.81 -17.01
CA GLY A 210 -14.61 2.25 -18.40
C GLY A 210 -13.21 2.03 -18.97
N ILE A 211 -12.24 1.53 -18.17
CA ILE A 211 -10.88 1.18 -18.60
C ILE A 211 -10.88 -0.25 -19.14
N LYS A 212 -10.59 -0.41 -20.43
CA LYS A 212 -10.66 -1.70 -21.13
C LYS A 212 -9.30 -2.23 -21.57
N ASP A 213 -8.36 -1.34 -21.77
CA ASP A 213 -7.05 -1.60 -22.36
C ASP A 213 -6.02 -0.54 -21.92
N GLU A 214 -4.78 -0.73 -22.33
CA GLU A 214 -3.68 0.19 -22.04
C GLU A 214 -3.92 1.61 -22.58
N ARG A 215 -4.51 1.74 -23.76
CA ARG A 215 -4.77 3.03 -24.38
C ARG A 215 -5.75 3.85 -23.54
N THR A 216 -6.83 3.24 -23.08
CA THR A 216 -7.82 3.89 -22.21
C THR A 216 -7.25 4.16 -20.83
N LEU A 217 -6.39 3.28 -20.31
CA LEU A 217 -5.66 3.49 -19.06
C LEU A 217 -4.74 4.72 -19.16
N LEU A 218 -3.89 4.80 -20.16
CA LEU A 218 -3.01 5.96 -20.38
C LEU A 218 -3.79 7.26 -20.62
N ALA A 219 -4.87 7.20 -21.40
CA ALA A 219 -5.72 8.37 -21.67
C ALA A 219 -6.36 8.92 -20.38
N SER A 220 -6.61 8.06 -19.37
CA SER A 220 -7.20 8.45 -18.11
C SER A 220 -6.27 9.20 -17.17
N TYR A 221 -4.95 9.18 -17.39
CA TYR A 221 -3.96 9.88 -16.55
C TYR A 221 -3.90 11.37 -16.84
N LYS A 222 -3.45 12.16 -15.86
CA LYS A 222 -3.10 13.57 -16.10
C LYS A 222 -2.01 13.67 -17.19
N PRO A 223 -1.96 14.76 -17.98
CA PRO A 223 -1.03 14.90 -19.11
C PRO A 223 0.45 14.66 -18.73
N ARG A 224 0.87 15.16 -17.57
CA ARG A 224 2.24 15.00 -17.07
C ARG A 224 2.58 13.53 -16.79
N THR A 225 1.69 12.77 -16.14
CA THR A 225 1.93 11.36 -15.82
C THR A 225 1.93 10.51 -17.09
N ARG A 226 1.04 10.78 -18.04
CA ARG A 226 1.07 10.15 -19.36
C ARG A 226 2.39 10.41 -20.09
N TRP A 227 2.87 11.66 -20.03
CA TRP A 227 4.20 12.01 -20.56
C TRP A 227 5.30 11.22 -19.84
N SER A 228 5.27 11.14 -18.49
CA SER A 228 6.28 10.41 -17.71
C SER A 228 6.34 8.93 -18.09
N VAL A 229 5.20 8.26 -18.24
CA VAL A 229 5.12 6.84 -18.67
C VAL A 229 5.74 6.68 -20.07
N ASN A 230 5.36 7.52 -21.02
CA ASN A 230 5.91 7.48 -22.38
C ASN A 230 7.41 7.80 -22.41
N ARG A 231 7.84 8.79 -21.62
CA ARG A 231 9.25 9.15 -21.49
C ARG A 231 10.08 7.99 -20.95
N ALA A 232 9.59 7.29 -19.90
CA ALA A 232 10.29 6.12 -19.37
C ALA A 232 10.49 5.05 -20.48
N ARG A 233 9.46 4.72 -21.21
CA ARG A 233 9.52 3.74 -22.32
C ARG A 233 10.54 4.12 -23.39
N THR A 234 10.50 5.38 -23.84
CA THR A 234 11.43 5.88 -24.87
C THR A 234 12.85 6.09 -24.35
N SER A 235 13.04 6.05 -23.04
CA SER A 235 14.36 6.14 -22.38
C SER A 235 14.91 4.76 -21.99
N GLY A 236 14.42 3.67 -22.59
CA GLY A 236 14.95 2.33 -22.38
C GLY A 236 14.55 1.69 -21.05
N VAL A 237 13.57 2.26 -20.33
CA VAL A 237 13.09 1.64 -19.09
C VAL A 237 12.20 0.42 -19.41
N ARG A 238 12.47 -0.69 -18.73
CA ARG A 238 11.68 -1.92 -18.77
C ARG A 238 11.28 -2.31 -17.37
N VAL A 239 10.12 -2.98 -17.23
CA VAL A 239 9.61 -3.45 -15.94
C VAL A 239 9.48 -4.96 -15.96
N ARG A 240 10.10 -5.62 -14.98
CA ARG A 240 9.99 -7.06 -14.77
C ARG A 240 9.66 -7.41 -13.33
N GLU A 241 9.24 -8.62 -13.09
CA GLU A 241 9.07 -9.18 -11.75
C GLU A 241 10.39 -9.80 -11.28
N LEU A 242 10.69 -9.66 -9.99
CA LEU A 242 11.86 -10.23 -9.33
C LEU A 242 11.59 -11.65 -8.83
N GLY A 243 12.58 -12.52 -8.99
CA GLY A 243 12.66 -13.80 -8.30
C GLY A 243 12.97 -13.63 -6.81
N ALA A 244 12.87 -14.73 -6.06
CA ALA A 244 13.20 -14.74 -4.63
C ALA A 244 14.69 -14.49 -4.34
N ASP A 245 15.55 -14.90 -5.27
CA ASP A 245 17.00 -14.75 -5.25
C ASP A 245 17.49 -13.33 -5.62
N GLU A 246 16.59 -12.49 -6.16
CA GLU A 246 16.90 -11.12 -6.60
C GLU A 246 16.41 -10.05 -5.61
N LEU A 247 15.83 -10.43 -4.47
CA LEU A 247 15.24 -9.48 -3.51
C LEU A 247 16.27 -8.53 -2.88
N GLY A 248 17.55 -8.88 -2.88
CA GLY A 248 18.63 -7.97 -2.46
C GLY A 248 18.63 -6.65 -3.22
N THR A 249 18.36 -6.68 -4.54
CA THR A 249 18.26 -5.46 -5.36
C THR A 249 17.08 -4.58 -4.92
N PHE A 250 15.95 -5.20 -4.60
CA PHE A 250 14.77 -4.50 -4.09
C PHE A 250 15.08 -3.79 -2.77
N VAL A 251 15.67 -4.54 -1.82
CA VAL A 251 16.03 -4.03 -0.48
C VAL A 251 17.02 -2.87 -0.55
N ASP A 252 18.01 -2.94 -1.45
CA ASP A 252 18.99 -1.88 -1.62
C ASP A 252 18.37 -0.57 -2.11
N ILE A 253 17.43 -0.63 -3.06
CA ILE A 253 16.72 0.55 -3.55
C ILE A 253 15.80 1.11 -2.45
N GLU A 254 15.08 0.24 -1.74
CA GLU A 254 14.19 0.67 -0.67
C GLU A 254 14.98 1.29 0.49
N ARG A 255 16.09 0.67 0.92
CA ARG A 255 16.96 1.19 1.99
C ARG A 255 17.50 2.58 1.67
N LYS A 256 17.95 2.81 0.43
CA LYS A 256 18.38 4.15 -0.02
C LYS A 256 17.22 5.16 0.02
N THR A 257 16.01 4.72 -0.34
CA THR A 257 14.81 5.54 -0.27
C THR A 257 14.44 5.85 1.16
N ALA A 258 14.47 4.85 2.05
CA ALA A 258 14.18 4.98 3.47
C ALA A 258 15.13 5.97 4.18
N GLY A 259 16.45 5.83 3.93
CA GLY A 259 17.45 6.75 4.50
C GLY A 259 17.24 8.21 4.08
N ARG A 260 16.76 8.45 2.86
CA ARG A 260 16.44 9.79 2.37
C ARG A 260 15.15 10.35 2.96
N ARG A 261 14.16 9.49 3.24
CA ARG A 261 12.82 9.86 3.68
C ARG A 261 12.63 9.78 5.19
N GLY A 262 13.60 9.26 5.92
CA GLY A 262 13.57 9.18 7.38
C GLY A 262 12.69 8.07 7.95
N PHE A 263 12.38 7.03 7.17
CA PHE A 263 11.67 5.85 7.69
C PHE A 263 12.60 4.62 7.81
N THR A 264 12.20 3.62 8.59
CA THR A 264 12.95 2.37 8.76
C THR A 264 12.62 1.38 7.64
N ALA A 265 13.61 1.04 6.82
CA ALA A 265 13.47 -0.02 5.82
C ALA A 265 13.41 -1.39 6.50
N ARG A 266 12.66 -2.32 5.93
CA ARG A 266 12.70 -3.73 6.30
C ARG A 266 13.95 -4.40 5.74
N ASP A 267 14.39 -5.48 6.38
CA ASP A 267 15.51 -6.29 5.91
C ASP A 267 15.13 -7.27 4.79
N GLU A 268 16.13 -7.90 4.22
CA GLU A 268 15.93 -8.88 3.14
C GLU A 268 15.18 -10.12 3.63
N ASP A 269 15.42 -10.56 4.87
CA ASP A 269 14.74 -11.72 5.44
C ASP A 269 13.23 -11.49 5.60
N TYR A 270 12.81 -10.28 5.95
CA TYR A 270 11.40 -9.91 5.95
C TYR A 270 10.78 -10.03 4.55
N TYR A 271 11.42 -9.50 3.52
CA TYR A 271 10.88 -9.55 2.15
C TYR A 271 10.94 -10.96 1.56
N ARG A 272 11.92 -11.77 1.93
CA ARG A 272 11.98 -13.20 1.57
C ARG A 272 10.81 -13.95 2.19
N ARG A 273 10.59 -13.81 3.50
CA ARG A 273 9.40 -14.38 4.17
C ARG A 273 8.11 -13.89 3.54
N PHE A 274 8.03 -12.60 3.17
CA PHE A 274 6.86 -12.04 2.50
C PHE A 274 6.59 -12.74 1.16
N LYS A 275 7.63 -12.92 0.35
CA LYS A 275 7.52 -13.60 -0.97
C LYS A 275 7.13 -15.06 -0.80
N GLU A 276 7.72 -15.76 0.15
CA GLU A 276 7.42 -17.17 0.46
C GLU A 276 5.98 -17.33 0.95
N THR A 277 5.55 -16.51 1.90
CA THR A 277 4.23 -16.60 2.52
C THR A 277 3.11 -16.23 1.55
N PHE A 278 3.25 -15.14 0.80
CA PHE A 278 2.24 -14.68 -0.14
C PHE A 278 2.36 -15.30 -1.53
N GLY A 279 3.49 -15.91 -1.86
CA GLY A 279 3.73 -16.57 -3.13
C GLY A 279 3.45 -15.68 -4.33
N SER A 280 2.60 -16.14 -5.23
CA SER A 280 2.20 -15.39 -6.43
C SER A 280 1.36 -14.13 -6.15
N ARG A 281 0.89 -13.93 -4.93
CA ARG A 281 0.17 -12.72 -4.51
C ARG A 281 1.10 -11.57 -4.14
N ALA A 282 2.39 -11.83 -3.88
CA ALA A 282 3.41 -10.81 -3.65
C ALA A 282 4.21 -10.58 -4.94
N ARG A 283 3.93 -9.45 -5.61
CA ARG A 283 4.57 -9.06 -6.88
C ARG A 283 5.66 -8.05 -6.61
N PHE A 284 6.90 -8.51 -6.49
CA PHE A 284 8.07 -7.65 -6.42
C PHE A 284 8.46 -7.27 -7.83
N MET A 285 8.32 -5.99 -8.18
CA MET A 285 8.59 -5.51 -9.53
C MET A 285 9.76 -4.53 -9.51
N LEU A 286 10.59 -4.60 -10.56
CA LEU A 286 11.76 -3.76 -10.76
C LEU A 286 11.63 -3.04 -12.09
N ALA A 287 11.89 -1.73 -12.09
CA ALA A 287 12.09 -0.93 -13.29
C ALA A 287 13.59 -0.73 -13.53
N GLU A 288 14.07 -1.19 -14.66
CA GLU A 288 15.48 -1.20 -15.07
C GLU A 288 15.67 -0.36 -16.33
N ILE A 289 16.79 0.37 -16.41
CA ILE A 289 17.19 1.09 -17.60
C ILE A 289 18.13 0.20 -18.41
N HIS A 290 17.71 -0.17 -19.61
CA HIS A 290 18.51 -0.94 -20.56
C HIS A 290 19.44 0.01 -21.34
N ALA A 291 20.57 0.36 -20.71
CA ALA A 291 21.45 1.42 -21.17
C ALA A 291 22.05 1.15 -22.57
N ASN A 292 22.41 -0.09 -22.86
CA ASN A 292 22.95 -0.47 -24.19
C ASN A 292 21.88 -0.38 -25.28
N GLU A 293 20.63 -0.78 -25.00
CA GLU A 293 19.51 -0.65 -25.95
C GLU A 293 19.21 0.85 -26.21
N LEU A 294 19.19 1.65 -25.14
CA LEU A 294 19.02 3.10 -25.26
C LEU A 294 20.10 3.74 -26.10
N LEU A 295 21.36 3.40 -25.84
CA LEU A 295 22.51 3.93 -26.60
C LEU A 295 22.41 3.53 -28.06
N ALA A 296 22.16 2.27 -28.38
CA ALA A 296 22.00 1.78 -29.74
C ALA A 296 20.86 2.50 -30.50
N GLY A 297 19.69 2.66 -29.84
CA GLY A 297 18.55 3.36 -30.43
C GLY A 297 18.84 4.86 -30.72
N LEU A 298 19.50 5.53 -29.78
CA LEU A 298 19.88 6.95 -29.96
C LEU A 298 20.98 7.12 -31.05
N THR A 299 21.91 6.17 -31.17
CA THR A 299 22.93 6.17 -32.23
C THR A 299 22.26 6.02 -33.59
N ALA A 300 21.36 5.05 -33.76
CA ALA A 300 20.65 4.88 -35.02
C ALA A 300 19.78 6.11 -35.39
N GLU A 301 19.16 6.75 -34.40
CA GLU A 301 18.38 8.00 -34.62
C GLU A 301 19.33 9.16 -35.04
N HIS A 302 20.49 9.27 -34.41
CA HIS A 302 21.50 10.27 -34.73
C HIS A 302 21.99 10.13 -36.19
N ASP A 303 22.36 8.90 -36.59
CA ASP A 303 22.84 8.63 -37.94
C ASP A 303 21.78 8.97 -39.00
N ARG A 304 20.51 8.57 -38.74
CA ARG A 304 19.37 8.90 -39.59
C ARG A 304 19.15 10.42 -39.72
N LEU A 305 19.26 11.18 -38.61
CA LEU A 305 19.11 12.64 -38.66
C LEU A 305 20.28 13.34 -39.32
N ALA A 306 21.51 12.81 -39.17
CA ALA A 306 22.69 13.28 -39.87
C ALA A 306 22.57 13.14 -41.39
N ASP A 307 22.16 11.94 -41.84
CA ASP A 307 21.91 11.68 -43.28
C ASP A 307 20.79 12.57 -43.83
N GLN A 308 19.74 12.79 -43.05
CA GLN A 308 18.63 13.70 -43.39
C GLN A 308 19.14 15.17 -43.55
N LEU A 309 19.99 15.62 -42.61
CA LEU A 309 20.56 16.96 -42.63
C LEU A 309 21.40 17.16 -43.89
N ASP A 310 22.25 16.20 -44.24
CA ASP A 310 23.14 16.29 -45.44
C ASP A 310 22.33 16.25 -46.74
N SER A 311 21.28 15.42 -46.80
CA SER A 311 20.33 15.43 -47.90
C SER A 311 19.63 16.80 -48.09
N LEU A 312 19.21 17.41 -46.96
CA LEU A 312 18.57 18.73 -46.98
C LEU A 312 19.55 19.83 -47.42
N LYS A 313 20.81 19.78 -47.01
CA LYS A 313 21.87 20.72 -47.45
C LYS A 313 22.12 20.60 -48.95
N THR A 314 22.29 19.37 -49.47
CA THR A 314 22.48 19.13 -50.92
C THR A 314 21.34 19.67 -51.75
N ARG A 315 20.08 19.47 -51.27
CA ARG A 315 18.87 20.02 -51.94
C ARG A 315 18.84 21.56 -51.88
N TYR A 316 19.30 22.14 -50.79
CA TYR A 316 19.35 23.59 -50.64
C TYR A 316 20.40 24.22 -51.54
N GLU A 317 21.57 23.57 -51.70
CA GLU A 317 22.62 23.98 -52.66
C GLU A 317 22.12 23.95 -54.11
N ALA A 318 21.32 22.93 -54.45
CA ALA A 318 20.73 22.82 -55.79
C ALA A 318 19.58 23.81 -56.02
N HIS A 319 18.80 24.13 -54.99
CA HIS A 319 17.68 25.05 -55.09
C HIS A 319 17.37 25.66 -53.70
N ALA A 320 17.93 26.88 -53.48
CA ALA A 320 17.79 27.57 -52.19
C ALA A 320 16.36 28.11 -52.00
N THR A 321 15.66 27.58 -50.97
CA THR A 321 14.35 28.08 -50.56
C THR A 321 14.30 28.32 -49.03
N THR A 322 13.50 29.29 -48.60
CA THR A 322 13.30 29.61 -47.19
C THR A 322 12.80 28.39 -46.41
N ARG A 323 11.97 27.52 -47.04
CA ARG A 323 11.46 26.30 -46.46
C ARG A 323 12.56 25.29 -46.17
N LEU A 324 13.48 25.05 -47.13
CA LEU A 324 14.59 24.14 -46.96
C LEU A 324 15.55 24.64 -45.88
N LYS A 325 15.84 25.97 -45.86
CA LYS A 325 16.66 26.56 -44.81
C LYS A 325 16.10 26.31 -43.43
N ARG A 326 14.78 26.54 -43.23
CA ARG A 326 14.11 26.26 -41.97
C ARG A 326 14.17 24.77 -41.58
N GLN A 327 14.01 23.85 -42.52
CA GLN A 327 14.14 22.40 -42.24
C GLN A 327 15.56 22.04 -41.85
N ILE A 328 16.60 22.62 -42.45
CA ILE A 328 18.00 22.43 -42.06
C ILE A 328 18.22 22.91 -40.63
N ASP A 329 17.79 24.14 -40.30
CA ASP A 329 17.94 24.71 -38.97
C ASP A 329 17.21 23.88 -37.89
N ASP A 330 16.00 23.39 -38.18
CA ASP A 330 15.23 22.53 -37.28
C ASP A 330 15.92 21.16 -37.08
N THR A 331 16.42 20.54 -38.17
CA THR A 331 17.11 19.25 -38.11
C THR A 331 18.43 19.37 -37.38
N ALA A 332 19.20 20.45 -37.62
CA ALA A 332 20.45 20.70 -36.91
C ALA A 332 20.23 20.87 -35.39
N ARG A 333 19.20 21.64 -34.98
CA ARG A 333 18.85 21.77 -33.56
C ARG A 333 18.49 20.44 -32.93
N ASN A 334 17.72 19.60 -33.64
CA ASN A 334 17.34 18.27 -33.17
C ASN A 334 18.56 17.36 -33.00
N LEU A 335 19.51 17.43 -33.95
CA LEU A 335 20.75 16.67 -33.90
C LEU A 335 21.62 17.07 -32.68
N THR A 336 21.79 18.37 -32.42
CA THR A 336 22.52 18.85 -31.23
C THR A 336 21.88 18.40 -29.93
N ALA A 337 20.53 18.44 -29.85
CA ALA A 337 19.82 17.95 -28.69
C ALA A 337 19.97 16.43 -28.50
N LEU A 338 20.05 15.68 -29.61
CA LEU A 338 20.28 14.23 -29.59
C LEU A 338 21.71 13.86 -29.19
N GLU A 339 22.72 14.64 -29.61
CA GLU A 339 24.11 14.45 -29.19
C GLU A 339 24.27 14.55 -27.67
N HIS A 340 23.59 15.49 -27.02
CA HIS A 340 23.59 15.58 -25.58
C HIS A 340 23.02 14.31 -24.93
N ARG A 341 21.88 13.80 -25.42
CA ARG A 341 21.28 12.55 -24.95
C ARG A 341 22.15 11.32 -25.20
N LEU A 342 22.88 11.30 -26.34
CA LEU A 342 23.86 10.24 -26.63
C LEU A 342 25.00 10.23 -25.62
N ASN A 343 25.52 11.39 -25.24
CA ASN A 343 26.60 11.48 -24.25
C ASN A 343 26.11 11.00 -22.86
N GLU A 344 24.89 11.36 -22.47
CA GLU A 344 24.26 10.81 -21.24
C GLU A 344 24.09 9.29 -21.32
N ALA A 345 23.63 8.75 -22.46
CA ALA A 345 23.46 7.31 -22.64
C ALA A 345 24.79 6.54 -22.64
N ARG A 346 25.86 7.11 -23.23
CA ARG A 346 27.23 6.54 -23.16
C ARG A 346 27.74 6.49 -21.72
N ALA A 347 27.58 7.59 -20.96
CA ALA A 347 27.95 7.63 -19.55
C ALA A 347 27.13 6.67 -18.70
N LEU A 348 25.87 6.41 -19.05
CA LEU A 348 25.02 5.41 -18.39
C LEU A 348 25.48 3.98 -18.74
N ALA A 349 25.73 3.69 -20.03
CA ALA A 349 26.18 2.39 -20.49
C ALA A 349 27.55 2.00 -19.91
N SER A 350 28.41 2.97 -19.58
CA SER A 350 29.68 2.70 -18.89
C SER A 350 29.52 2.25 -17.44
N ARG A 351 28.34 2.46 -16.82
CA ARG A 351 28.03 1.98 -15.47
C ARG A 351 27.45 0.56 -15.46
N GLY A 352 26.89 0.11 -16.59
CA GLY A 352 26.31 -1.23 -16.76
C GLY A 352 25.33 -1.29 -17.92
N SER A 353 25.12 -2.49 -18.45
CA SER A 353 24.19 -2.73 -19.56
C SER A 353 22.73 -2.59 -19.14
N VAL A 354 22.41 -2.98 -17.88
CA VAL A 354 21.09 -2.90 -17.26
C VAL A 354 21.27 -2.31 -15.87
N ILE A 355 20.51 -1.27 -15.56
CA ILE A 355 20.67 -0.50 -14.33
C ILE A 355 19.33 -0.43 -13.59
N PRO A 356 19.23 -0.98 -12.36
CA PRO A 356 18.07 -0.83 -11.50
C PRO A 356 17.80 0.65 -11.18
N ALA A 357 16.55 1.09 -11.34
CA ALA A 357 16.19 2.50 -11.13
C ALA A 357 15.05 2.71 -10.12
N ALA A 358 14.07 1.79 -10.07
CA ALA A 358 12.97 1.84 -9.12
C ALA A 358 12.41 0.45 -8.85
N CYS A 359 11.83 0.26 -7.68
CA CYS A 359 11.19 -1.01 -7.29
C CYS A 359 9.84 -0.77 -6.63
N ALA A 360 8.97 -1.77 -6.64
CA ALA A 360 7.69 -1.77 -5.93
C ALA A 360 7.25 -3.18 -5.54
N LEU A 361 6.58 -3.28 -4.40
CA LEU A 361 5.83 -4.46 -3.99
C LEU A 361 4.33 -4.20 -4.15
N PHE A 362 3.69 -5.02 -4.98
CA PHE A 362 2.24 -5.07 -5.09
C PHE A 362 1.72 -6.33 -4.41
N VAL A 363 0.67 -6.18 -3.59
CA VAL A 363 0.04 -7.31 -2.90
C VAL A 363 -1.35 -7.53 -3.46
N GLU A 364 -1.58 -8.75 -3.95
CA GLU A 364 -2.88 -9.13 -4.52
C GLU A 364 -3.81 -9.67 -3.43
N HIS A 365 -4.95 -9.04 -3.28
CA HIS A 365 -6.11 -9.55 -2.56
C HIS A 365 -7.30 -9.62 -3.53
N ARG A 366 -8.28 -10.50 -3.26
CA ARG A 366 -9.43 -10.66 -4.15
C ARG A 366 -10.19 -9.36 -4.43
N ARG A 367 -10.11 -8.39 -3.53
CA ARG A 367 -10.82 -7.11 -3.62
C ARG A 367 -10.01 -5.97 -4.21
N GLU A 368 -8.70 -6.03 -4.09
CA GLU A 368 -7.82 -4.94 -4.52
C GLU A 368 -6.39 -5.41 -4.78
N ILE A 369 -5.67 -4.63 -5.55
CA ILE A 369 -4.21 -4.65 -5.59
C ILE A 369 -3.70 -3.51 -4.71
N VAL A 370 -2.81 -3.82 -3.77
CA VAL A 370 -2.20 -2.81 -2.90
C VAL A 370 -0.77 -2.54 -3.36
N TYR A 371 -0.47 -1.29 -3.74
CA TYR A 371 0.87 -0.77 -3.95
C TYR A 371 1.48 -0.47 -2.58
N LEU A 372 2.09 -1.49 -1.97
CA LEU A 372 2.40 -1.51 -0.55
C LEU A 372 3.62 -0.69 -0.19
N THR A 373 4.73 -0.90 -0.91
CA THR A 373 5.98 -0.16 -0.72
C THR A 373 6.70 0.01 -2.04
N ALA A 374 7.51 1.05 -2.15
CA ALA A 374 8.28 1.34 -3.34
C ALA A 374 9.54 2.16 -3.03
N GLY A 375 10.54 2.03 -3.89
CA GLY A 375 11.75 2.79 -3.84
C GLY A 375 12.17 3.30 -5.21
N ALA A 376 12.89 4.42 -5.25
CA ALA A 376 13.47 4.97 -6.47
C ALA A 376 14.82 5.62 -6.21
N LEU A 377 15.74 5.45 -7.15
CA LEU A 377 17.08 6.04 -7.09
C LEU A 377 17.07 7.44 -7.71
N PRO A 378 17.41 8.49 -6.93
CA PRO A 378 17.30 9.89 -7.36
C PRO A 378 18.16 10.21 -8.60
N GLU A 379 19.30 9.55 -8.75
CA GLU A 379 20.23 9.72 -9.86
C GLU A 379 19.62 9.34 -11.21
N TYR A 380 18.55 8.53 -11.22
CA TYR A 380 17.83 8.09 -12.43
C TYR A 380 16.46 8.74 -12.60
N ARG A 381 16.21 9.84 -11.89
CA ARG A 381 14.90 10.53 -11.89
C ARG A 381 14.45 10.99 -13.27
N SER A 382 15.39 11.42 -14.13
CA SER A 382 15.08 11.87 -15.50
C SER A 382 14.48 10.77 -16.39
N TYR A 383 14.67 9.49 -16.01
CA TYR A 383 14.14 8.34 -16.72
C TYR A 383 12.69 7.99 -16.38
N GLN A 384 12.11 8.63 -15.36
CA GLN A 384 10.70 8.47 -14.96
C GLN A 384 10.29 7.01 -14.64
N ALA A 385 11.23 6.19 -14.19
CA ALA A 385 11.04 4.77 -13.94
C ALA A 385 9.84 4.43 -13.00
N PRO A 386 9.60 5.16 -11.89
CA PRO A 386 8.46 4.91 -11.02
C PRO A 386 7.10 5.05 -11.72
N ALA A 387 6.95 6.03 -12.62
CA ALA A 387 5.68 6.23 -13.31
C ALA A 387 5.34 5.04 -14.24
N LEU A 388 6.35 4.47 -14.92
CA LEU A 388 6.17 3.27 -15.72
C LEU A 388 5.91 2.05 -14.83
N LEU A 389 6.59 1.94 -13.69
CA LEU A 389 6.42 0.82 -12.74
C LEU A 389 4.98 0.72 -12.22
N VAL A 390 4.40 1.85 -11.79
CA VAL A 390 2.99 1.90 -11.35
C VAL A 390 2.03 1.63 -12.51
N HIS A 391 2.31 2.20 -13.70
CA HIS A 391 1.50 1.94 -14.88
C HIS A 391 1.47 0.44 -15.24
N GLU A 392 2.63 -0.21 -15.27
CA GLU A 392 2.74 -1.66 -15.54
C GLU A 392 2.06 -2.50 -14.46
N GLY A 393 2.13 -2.08 -13.17
CA GLY A 393 1.39 -2.70 -12.09
C GLY A 393 -0.13 -2.63 -12.33
N MET A 394 -0.68 -1.46 -12.64
CA MET A 394 -2.10 -1.28 -12.97
C MET A 394 -2.49 -2.09 -14.22
N LEU A 395 -1.69 -2.02 -15.29
CA LEU A 395 -1.97 -2.71 -16.54
C LEU A 395 -2.00 -4.22 -16.37
N ARG A 396 -0.95 -4.78 -15.78
CA ARG A 396 -0.80 -6.25 -15.67
C ARG A 396 -1.72 -6.86 -14.63
N LEU A 397 -1.94 -6.17 -13.49
CA LEU A 397 -2.65 -6.75 -12.35
C LEU A 397 -4.14 -6.38 -12.31
N CYS A 398 -4.55 -5.26 -12.92
CA CYS A 398 -5.94 -4.83 -12.91
C CYS A 398 -6.62 -4.89 -14.27
N VAL A 399 -6.01 -4.33 -15.31
CA VAL A 399 -6.65 -4.21 -16.64
C VAL A 399 -6.61 -5.53 -17.40
N ASN A 400 -5.41 -6.15 -17.55
CA ASN A 400 -5.23 -7.37 -18.35
C ASN A 400 -5.75 -8.64 -17.67
N ARG A 401 -5.81 -8.68 -16.34
CA ARG A 401 -6.32 -9.82 -15.54
C ARG A 401 -7.81 -9.75 -15.27
N SER A 402 -8.59 -9.19 -16.18
CA SER A 402 -10.05 -9.08 -16.10
C SER A 402 -10.63 -9.01 -14.67
N ARG A 403 -10.89 -7.77 -14.21
CA ARG A 403 -11.81 -7.44 -13.11
C ARG A 403 -11.23 -7.29 -11.70
N MET A 404 -9.96 -6.92 -11.53
CA MET A 404 -9.60 -6.34 -10.26
C MET A 404 -10.20 -4.92 -10.21
N PRO A 405 -11.24 -4.66 -9.39
CA PRO A 405 -12.01 -3.41 -9.51
C PRO A 405 -11.24 -2.20 -8.98
N ARG A 406 -10.18 -2.44 -8.20
CA ARG A 406 -9.59 -1.42 -7.35
C ARG A 406 -8.06 -1.61 -7.22
N PHE A 407 -7.34 -0.50 -7.35
CA PHE A 407 -5.91 -0.40 -7.09
C PHE A 407 -5.71 0.61 -5.96
N ASN A 408 -5.27 0.11 -4.81
CA ASN A 408 -4.99 0.91 -3.63
C ASN A 408 -3.53 1.37 -3.70
N MET A 409 -3.30 2.65 -4.00
CA MET A 409 -1.96 3.24 -4.01
C MET A 409 -1.44 3.54 -2.59
N TYR A 410 -2.16 3.06 -1.58
CA TYR A 410 -1.82 3.13 -0.17
C TYR A 410 -1.76 4.55 0.38
N GLY A 411 -1.05 4.74 1.51
CA GLY A 411 -1.12 5.92 2.35
C GLY A 411 -0.74 7.25 1.70
N ILE A 412 -1.47 8.28 2.09
CA ILE A 412 -1.12 9.69 1.96
C ILE A 412 -1.30 10.34 3.33
N THR A 413 -0.80 11.56 3.51
CA THR A 413 -0.89 12.28 4.80
C THR A 413 -2.30 12.78 5.14
N GLY A 414 -3.18 12.93 4.12
CA GLY A 414 -4.48 13.61 4.31
C GLY A 414 -4.36 15.13 4.40
N VAL A 415 -3.18 15.68 4.11
CA VAL A 415 -2.91 17.12 4.03
C VAL A 415 -2.86 17.53 2.57
N PHE A 416 -3.83 18.34 2.12
CA PHE A 416 -3.99 18.66 0.70
C PHE A 416 -3.50 20.05 0.31
N ASN A 417 -3.51 21.01 1.23
CA ASN A 417 -3.31 22.42 0.94
C ASN A 417 -2.00 22.99 1.49
N ASP A 418 -1.18 22.16 2.14
CA ASP A 418 0.13 22.58 2.63
C ASP A 418 1.22 22.19 1.61
N PRO A 419 1.92 23.17 1.01
CA PRO A 419 3.01 22.91 0.09
C PRO A 419 4.25 22.30 0.77
N ASP A 420 4.38 22.50 2.09
CA ASP A 420 5.51 22.05 2.90
C ASP A 420 5.24 20.69 3.58
N ASP A 421 4.07 20.07 3.34
CA ASP A 421 3.76 18.73 3.86
C ASP A 421 4.78 17.69 3.37
N GLU A 422 5.25 16.85 4.29
CA GLU A 422 6.24 15.79 3.98
C GLU A 422 5.79 14.82 2.89
N GLY A 423 4.48 14.58 2.77
CA GLY A 423 3.83 13.72 1.78
C GLY A 423 3.43 14.43 0.48
N ARG A 424 3.72 15.73 0.33
CA ARG A 424 3.29 16.52 -0.83
C ARG A 424 3.65 15.90 -2.17
N GLY A 425 4.91 15.47 -2.33
CA GLY A 425 5.37 14.83 -3.55
C GLY A 425 4.68 13.49 -3.83
N VAL A 426 4.37 12.72 -2.78
CA VAL A 426 3.63 11.45 -2.88
C VAL A 426 2.20 11.70 -3.33
N LEU A 427 1.53 12.70 -2.74
CA LEU A 427 0.18 13.10 -3.14
C LEU A 427 0.12 13.52 -4.61
N GLU A 428 1.01 14.41 -5.04
CA GLU A 428 1.06 14.89 -6.44
C GLU A 428 1.33 13.76 -7.44
N PHE A 429 2.21 12.82 -7.08
CA PHE A 429 2.45 11.64 -7.88
C PHE A 429 1.19 10.79 -8.04
N LYS A 430 0.52 10.44 -6.94
CA LYS A 430 -0.70 9.64 -6.95
C LYS A 430 -1.85 10.34 -7.69
N GLN A 431 -2.00 11.65 -7.51
CA GLN A 431 -2.95 12.48 -8.26
C GLN A 431 -2.76 12.39 -9.78
N GLY A 432 -1.54 12.17 -10.24
CA GLY A 432 -1.21 12.02 -11.65
C GLY A 432 -1.87 10.83 -12.32
N PHE A 433 -2.09 9.75 -11.57
CA PHE A 433 -2.76 8.53 -12.05
C PHE A 433 -4.29 8.61 -12.00
N ASN A 434 -4.82 9.73 -11.52
CA ASN A 434 -6.25 9.91 -11.26
C ASN A 434 -6.77 8.97 -10.16
N GLY A 435 -7.89 9.29 -9.54
CA GLY A 435 -8.45 8.51 -8.44
C GLY A 435 -9.20 9.38 -7.45
N HIS A 436 -9.43 8.84 -6.28
CA HIS A 436 -10.07 9.51 -5.15
C HIS A 436 -9.36 9.10 -3.85
N VAL A 437 -9.70 9.76 -2.76
CA VAL A 437 -9.16 9.45 -1.44
C VAL A 437 -10.24 8.82 -0.57
N GLU A 438 -9.89 7.72 0.09
CA GLU A 438 -10.69 7.13 1.15
C GLU A 438 -10.03 7.43 2.50
N GLU A 439 -10.76 8.16 3.30
CA GLU A 439 -10.45 8.42 4.69
C GLU A 439 -11.10 7.33 5.54
N LEU A 440 -10.29 6.46 6.15
CA LEU A 440 -10.78 5.41 7.04
C LEU A 440 -11.21 6.01 8.39
N VAL A 441 -12.08 5.29 9.08
CA VAL A 441 -12.63 5.71 10.37
C VAL A 441 -11.57 5.91 11.47
N GLY A 442 -10.35 5.37 11.30
CA GLY A 442 -9.26 5.47 12.26
C GLY A 442 -9.25 4.36 13.31
N ALA A 443 -8.54 4.60 14.40
CA ALA A 443 -8.30 3.59 15.42
C ALA A 443 -9.35 3.61 16.54
N PHE A 444 -9.68 2.40 17.02
CA PHE A 444 -10.46 2.20 18.24
C PHE A 444 -9.69 1.35 19.23
N ILE A 445 -9.74 1.70 20.50
CA ILE A 445 -9.16 0.91 21.58
C ILE A 445 -10.25 0.33 22.48
N LEU A 446 -10.10 -0.95 22.81
CA LEU A 446 -10.94 -1.67 23.74
C LEU A 446 -10.16 -1.96 25.01
N PRO A 447 -10.35 -1.19 26.10
CA PRO A 447 -9.74 -1.50 27.37
C PRO A 447 -10.28 -2.83 27.92
N THR A 448 -9.40 -3.75 28.28
CA THR A 448 -9.77 -5.07 28.83
C THR A 448 -9.45 -5.18 30.31
N SER A 449 -8.55 -4.34 30.80
CA SER A 449 -8.26 -4.12 32.23
C SER A 449 -8.29 -2.62 32.52
N THR A 450 -9.37 -2.12 33.11
CA THR A 450 -9.57 -0.69 33.35
C THR A 450 -8.42 -0.05 34.17
N ILE A 451 -7.94 -0.76 35.19
CA ILE A 451 -6.87 -0.24 36.04
C ILE A 451 -5.53 -0.18 35.30
N ARG A 452 -5.13 -1.28 34.69
CA ARG A 452 -3.85 -1.35 33.93
C ARG A 452 -3.85 -0.42 32.72
N TYR A 453 -5.00 -0.30 32.06
CA TYR A 453 -5.14 0.60 30.92
C TYR A 453 -4.98 2.08 31.35
N LYS A 454 -5.64 2.51 32.44
CA LYS A 454 -5.47 3.88 32.97
C LYS A 454 -4.02 4.15 33.39
N LEU A 455 -3.34 3.18 33.97
CA LEU A 455 -1.92 3.30 34.30
C LEU A 455 -1.04 3.41 33.05
N SER A 456 -1.37 2.68 31.98
CA SER A 456 -0.69 2.78 30.70
C SER A 456 -0.88 4.15 30.06
N GLU A 457 -2.11 4.68 30.02
CA GLU A 457 -2.40 6.03 29.54
C GLU A 457 -1.60 7.09 30.33
N ALA A 458 -1.61 7.01 31.64
CA ALA A 458 -0.86 7.94 32.49
C ALA A 458 0.66 7.89 32.22
N ALA A 459 1.22 6.69 32.08
CA ALA A 459 2.65 6.50 31.76
C ALA A 459 3.00 7.04 30.38
N HIS A 460 2.14 6.87 29.39
CA HIS A 460 2.32 7.41 28.04
C HIS A 460 2.28 8.96 28.04
N THR A 461 1.31 9.55 28.73
CA THR A 461 1.19 11.02 28.88
C THR A 461 2.46 11.61 29.54
N ILE A 462 2.96 10.99 30.61
CA ILE A 462 4.18 11.44 31.28
C ILE A 462 5.40 11.36 30.34
N LYS A 463 5.47 10.32 29.50
CA LYS A 463 6.55 10.19 28.51
C LYS A 463 6.50 11.32 27.47
N LEU A 464 5.32 11.60 26.90
CA LEU A 464 5.14 12.68 25.93
C LEU A 464 5.47 14.05 26.53
N LEU A 465 5.07 14.33 27.76
CA LEU A 465 5.43 15.57 28.45
C LEU A 465 6.94 15.72 28.69
N LYS A 466 7.65 14.62 28.93
CA LYS A 466 9.12 14.64 29.08
C LYS A 466 9.84 14.82 27.73
N GLU A 467 9.27 14.35 26.63
CA GLU A 467 9.81 14.53 25.27
C GLU A 467 9.55 15.93 24.74
N ALA A 468 8.39 16.51 25.05
CA ALA A 468 8.03 17.90 24.68
C ALA A 468 8.75 18.99 25.51
N GLY A 469 9.30 18.64 26.67
CA GLY A 469 10.07 19.54 27.54
C GLY A 469 11.59 19.50 27.32
N ARG A 470 12.04 18.77 26.30
CA ARG A 470 13.45 18.76 25.84
C ARG A 470 13.56 19.46 24.48
#